data_276ec81f2846b8eb2a99c3142b323535
#
_entry.id   276ec81f2846b8eb2a99c3142b323535
#
_cell.length_a   1.000
_cell.length_b   1.000
_cell.length_c   1.000
_cell.angle_alpha   90.00
_cell.angle_beta   90.00
_cell.angle_gamma   90.00
#
_symmetry.space_group_name_H-M   'P 1'
#
loop_
_entity.id
_entity.type
_entity.pdbx_description
1 polymer ?
#
loop_
_entity_poly.entity_id
_entity_poly.type
_entity_poly.pdbx_seq_one_letter_code
_entity_poly.pdbx_strand_id
1 'polypeptide(L)'
;MQEDDLFEKPRIFSIKTQIGKEQNVAELINSRVKKSHDKNILSVLVAPELRGYVFVEGYNAELIKKMIKTISYVRGMLEGDIPINEIESFLTPASTVEKITEGDIVEMVSGPFRGEMAKVTHIDSTKEEITVELFDSVVPIPITVRGDQVRVVRRKEEE
;
A
#
# COMPACT_ATOMS: atom_id res chain seq x y z
N MET A 1 22.40 -33.55 7.94
CA MET A 1 21.84 -32.80 6.80
C MET A 1 20.32 -32.86 6.93
N GLN A 2 19.73 -31.78 7.38
CA GLN A 2 18.27 -31.73 7.55
C GLN A 2 17.64 -31.46 6.18
N GLU A 3 16.52 -32.11 5.88
CA GLU A 3 15.80 -31.97 4.60
C GLU A 3 15.32 -30.55 4.30
N ASP A 4 15.43 -29.61 5.26
CA ASP A 4 15.07 -28.20 5.12
C ASP A 4 16.05 -27.35 4.28
N ASP A 5 17.24 -27.86 3.96
CA ASP A 5 18.26 -27.14 3.17
C ASP A 5 18.07 -27.27 1.64
N LEU A 6 17.08 -28.05 1.19
CA LEU A 6 16.84 -28.29 -0.24
C LEU A 6 15.92 -27.24 -0.91
N PHE A 7 15.26 -26.39 -0.15
CA PHE A 7 14.44 -25.32 -0.69
C PHE A 7 15.05 -23.96 -0.32
N GLU A 8 15.64 -23.31 -1.30
CA GLU A 8 16.06 -21.92 -1.17
C GLU A 8 14.85 -21.08 -0.70
N LYS A 9 15.00 -20.40 0.44
CA LYS A 9 13.94 -19.51 0.94
C LYS A 9 13.82 -18.30 0.02
N PRO A 10 12.62 -17.84 -0.30
CA PRO A 10 12.46 -16.63 -1.06
C PRO A 10 13.01 -15.43 -0.29
N ARG A 11 13.62 -14.51 -1.01
CA ARG A 11 14.20 -13.28 -0.47
C ARG A 11 13.64 -12.08 -1.22
N ILE A 12 13.73 -10.92 -0.62
CA ILE A 12 13.21 -9.67 -1.18
C ILE A 12 14.40 -8.84 -1.66
N PHE A 13 14.34 -8.43 -2.92
CA PHE A 13 15.37 -7.63 -3.56
C PHE A 13 14.82 -6.26 -3.96
N SER A 14 15.66 -5.23 -3.85
CA SER A 14 15.31 -3.86 -4.25
C SER A 14 15.85 -3.55 -5.63
N ILE A 15 14.97 -3.17 -6.53
CA ILE A 15 15.30 -2.74 -7.89
C ILE A 15 15.16 -1.22 -7.95
N LYS A 16 16.27 -0.56 -8.33
CA LYS A 16 16.28 0.89 -8.55
C LYS A 16 15.74 1.21 -9.94
N THR A 17 14.80 2.13 -9.99
CA THR A 17 14.11 2.56 -11.21
C THR A 17 14.26 4.05 -11.46
N GLN A 18 13.87 4.48 -12.65
CA GLN A 18 13.60 5.90 -12.88
C GLN A 18 12.37 6.33 -12.07
N ILE A 19 12.50 7.45 -11.34
CA ILE A 19 11.42 8.01 -10.53
C ILE A 19 10.19 8.29 -11.40
N GLY A 20 9.02 7.85 -10.91
CA GLY A 20 7.74 7.96 -11.61
C GLY A 20 7.49 6.85 -12.64
N LYS A 21 8.38 5.85 -12.73
CA LYS A 21 8.24 4.69 -13.61
C LYS A 21 8.13 3.36 -12.85
N GLU A 22 7.95 3.42 -11.54
CA GLU A 22 7.89 2.26 -10.66
C GLU A 22 6.79 1.28 -11.08
N GLN A 23 5.59 1.81 -11.31
CA GLN A 23 4.43 1.00 -11.76
C GLN A 23 4.70 0.37 -13.14
N ASN A 24 5.25 1.14 -14.06
CA ASN A 24 5.61 0.62 -15.40
C ASN A 24 6.62 -0.53 -15.31
N VAL A 25 7.63 -0.39 -14.45
CA VAL A 25 8.64 -1.45 -14.23
C VAL A 25 8.00 -2.70 -13.64
N ALA A 26 7.15 -2.55 -12.62
CA ALA A 26 6.44 -3.66 -12.01
C ALA A 26 5.55 -4.41 -13.02
N GLU A 27 4.83 -3.70 -13.86
CA GLU A 27 4.01 -4.29 -14.94
C GLU A 27 4.84 -5.02 -15.98
N LEU A 28 6.00 -4.46 -16.35
CA LEU A 28 6.92 -5.11 -17.29
C LEU A 28 7.52 -6.39 -16.70
N ILE A 29 7.90 -6.39 -15.41
CA ILE A 29 8.36 -7.58 -14.70
C ILE A 29 7.25 -8.65 -14.70
N ASN A 30 6.04 -8.27 -14.27
CA ASN A 30 4.90 -9.18 -14.20
C ASN A 30 4.55 -9.78 -15.58
N SER A 31 4.54 -8.95 -16.62
CA SER A 31 4.30 -9.41 -18.00
C SER A 31 5.36 -10.42 -18.45
N ARG A 32 6.62 -10.18 -18.11
CA ARG A 32 7.73 -11.07 -18.45
C ARG A 32 7.62 -12.40 -17.72
N VAL A 33 7.36 -12.38 -16.41
CA VAL A 33 7.15 -13.56 -15.58
C VAL A 33 6.01 -14.43 -16.14
N LYS A 34 4.89 -13.81 -16.50
CA LYS A 34 3.75 -14.52 -17.10
C LYS A 34 4.09 -15.17 -18.44
N LYS A 35 4.81 -14.47 -19.32
CA LYS A 35 5.20 -14.98 -20.64
C LYS A 35 6.21 -16.11 -20.58
N SER A 36 7.17 -16.03 -19.66
CA SER A 36 8.24 -17.03 -19.50
C SER A 36 7.86 -18.18 -18.58
N HIS A 37 6.70 -18.12 -17.90
CA HIS A 37 6.29 -19.05 -16.84
C HIS A 37 7.38 -19.18 -15.76
N ASP A 38 8.05 -18.08 -15.47
CA ASP A 38 9.15 -18.02 -14.51
C ASP A 38 8.62 -18.27 -13.09
N LYS A 39 9.16 -19.28 -12.44
CA LYS A 39 8.83 -19.64 -11.06
C LYS A 39 9.79 -19.03 -10.04
N ASN A 40 10.80 -18.29 -10.50
CA ASN A 40 11.80 -17.67 -9.63
C ASN A 40 11.24 -16.43 -8.93
N ILE A 41 10.35 -15.69 -9.56
CA ILE A 41 9.72 -14.49 -9.00
C ILE A 41 8.33 -14.83 -8.48
N LEU A 42 8.10 -14.53 -7.20
CA LEU A 42 6.85 -14.81 -6.49
C LEU A 42 5.93 -13.60 -6.42
N SER A 43 6.49 -12.42 -6.14
CA SER A 43 5.73 -11.19 -6.02
C SER A 43 6.53 -9.95 -6.42
N VAL A 44 5.82 -8.89 -6.74
CA VAL A 44 6.37 -7.56 -7.03
C VAL A 44 5.58 -6.53 -6.24
N LEU A 45 6.27 -5.67 -5.49
CA LEU A 45 5.68 -4.62 -4.69
C LEU A 45 6.15 -3.25 -5.16
N VAL A 46 5.22 -2.33 -5.34
CA VAL A 46 5.46 -0.89 -5.51
C VAL A 46 4.90 -0.18 -4.29
N ALA A 47 5.77 0.52 -3.57
CA ALA A 47 5.37 1.35 -2.44
C ALA A 47 5.34 2.82 -2.88
N PRO A 48 4.19 3.51 -2.88
CA PRO A 48 4.08 4.89 -3.34
C PRO A 48 4.98 5.87 -2.56
N GLU A 49 5.29 5.53 -1.33
CA GLU A 49 6.15 6.32 -0.42
C GLU A 49 7.64 6.21 -0.79
N LEU A 50 8.04 5.11 -1.43
CA LEU A 50 9.43 4.84 -1.84
C LEU A 50 9.61 5.02 -3.35
N ARG A 51 9.68 6.25 -3.78
CA ARG A 51 9.88 6.58 -5.19
C ARG A 51 11.26 6.16 -5.69
N GLY A 52 11.29 5.62 -6.89
CA GLY A 52 12.52 5.14 -7.53
C GLY A 52 12.89 3.71 -7.18
N TYR A 53 12.03 2.97 -6.49
CA TYR A 53 12.27 1.59 -6.11
C TYR A 53 11.07 0.68 -6.38
N VAL A 54 11.37 -0.57 -6.75
CA VAL A 54 10.41 -1.68 -6.86
C VAL A 54 11.01 -2.85 -6.10
N PHE A 55 10.21 -3.53 -5.29
CA PHE A 55 10.65 -4.70 -4.54
C PHE A 55 10.18 -5.98 -5.24
N VAL A 56 11.05 -6.95 -5.31
CA VAL A 56 10.78 -8.25 -5.94
C VAL A 56 11.12 -9.35 -4.95
N GLU A 57 10.15 -10.21 -4.69
CA GLU A 57 10.35 -11.44 -3.94
C GLU A 57 10.66 -12.59 -4.90
N GLY A 58 11.72 -13.32 -4.61
CA GLY A 58 12.14 -14.44 -5.43
C GLY A 58 13.26 -15.27 -4.80
N TYR A 59 13.63 -16.34 -5.47
CA TYR A 59 14.61 -17.29 -4.96
C TYR A 59 16.05 -16.94 -5.36
N ASN A 60 16.29 -16.62 -6.62
CA ASN A 60 17.62 -16.47 -7.18
C ASN A 60 17.89 -15.05 -7.69
N ALA A 61 18.79 -14.35 -7.00
CA ALA A 61 19.18 -12.97 -7.31
C ALA A 61 19.77 -12.79 -8.71
N GLU A 62 20.61 -13.74 -9.15
CA GLU A 62 21.28 -13.65 -10.46
C GLU A 62 20.30 -13.78 -11.62
N LEU A 63 19.27 -14.61 -11.49
CA LEU A 63 18.20 -14.72 -12.47
C LEU A 63 17.37 -13.44 -12.53
N ILE A 64 17.08 -12.83 -11.38
CA ILE A 64 16.40 -11.54 -11.30
C ILE A 64 17.23 -10.45 -11.98
N LYS A 65 18.53 -10.34 -11.64
CA LYS A 65 19.46 -9.40 -12.28
C LYS A 65 19.49 -9.56 -13.81
N LYS A 66 19.53 -10.79 -14.28
CA LYS A 66 19.54 -11.08 -15.71
C LYS A 66 18.26 -10.63 -16.39
N MET A 67 17.10 -10.88 -15.77
CA MET A 67 15.80 -10.48 -16.29
C MET A 67 15.66 -8.97 -16.37
N ILE A 68 15.99 -8.23 -15.30
CA ILE A 68 15.77 -6.78 -15.21
C ILE A 68 16.67 -5.97 -16.14
N LYS A 69 17.82 -6.51 -16.56
CA LYS A 69 18.71 -5.84 -17.56
C LYS A 69 18.00 -5.49 -18.86
N THR A 70 16.96 -6.22 -19.21
CA THR A 70 16.20 -6.05 -20.43
C THR A 70 14.92 -5.24 -20.24
N ILE A 71 14.67 -4.74 -19.03
CA ILE A 71 13.48 -3.98 -18.69
C ILE A 71 13.79 -2.49 -18.73
N SER A 72 12.98 -1.74 -19.49
CA SER A 72 13.09 -0.29 -19.60
C SER A 72 12.89 0.39 -18.24
N TYR A 73 13.56 1.51 -18.03
CA TYR A 73 13.51 2.33 -16.83
C TYR A 73 14.15 1.72 -15.57
N VAL A 74 14.69 0.50 -15.63
CA VAL A 74 15.49 -0.07 -14.55
C VAL A 74 16.89 0.55 -14.56
N ARG A 75 17.37 0.96 -13.38
CA ARG A 75 18.71 1.50 -13.16
C ARG A 75 19.69 0.47 -12.62
N GLY A 76 19.19 -0.57 -11.96
CA GLY A 76 19.96 -1.66 -11.38
C GLY A 76 19.24 -2.33 -10.23
N MET A 77 19.89 -3.29 -9.60
CA MET A 77 19.44 -3.96 -8.39
C MET A 77 20.45 -3.67 -7.29
N LEU A 78 19.97 -3.34 -6.09
CA LEU A 78 20.83 -3.17 -4.93
C LEU A 78 21.42 -4.51 -4.51
N GLU A 79 22.61 -4.48 -3.93
CA GLU A 79 23.26 -5.68 -3.40
C GLU A 79 22.59 -6.10 -2.08
N GLY A 80 22.48 -7.42 -1.90
CA GLY A 80 21.84 -8.01 -0.73
C GLY A 80 20.32 -8.11 -0.86
N ASP A 81 19.74 -8.76 0.11
CA ASP A 81 18.31 -8.90 0.29
C ASP A 81 17.82 -8.01 1.43
N ILE A 82 16.54 -7.72 1.41
CA ILE A 82 15.89 -6.86 2.39
C ILE A 82 15.06 -7.76 3.32
N PRO A 83 15.22 -7.65 4.63
CA PRO A 83 14.38 -8.37 5.58
C PRO A 83 12.93 -7.84 5.51
N ILE A 84 11.98 -8.75 5.70
CA ILE A 84 10.54 -8.44 5.57
C ILE A 84 10.09 -7.28 6.47
N ASN A 85 10.68 -7.14 7.64
CA ASN A 85 10.33 -6.08 8.59
C ASN A 85 10.63 -4.67 8.08
N GLU A 86 11.55 -4.51 7.12
CA GLU A 86 11.82 -3.20 6.51
C GLU A 86 10.71 -2.75 5.53
N ILE A 87 9.98 -3.69 4.95
CA ILE A 87 8.89 -3.39 4.02
C ILE A 87 7.50 -3.68 4.59
N GLU A 88 7.41 -4.22 5.78
CA GLU A 88 6.14 -4.60 6.43
C GLU A 88 5.18 -3.42 6.54
N SER A 89 5.70 -2.22 6.82
CA SER A 89 4.90 -0.99 6.87
C SER A 89 4.22 -0.62 5.55
N PHE A 90 4.76 -1.07 4.41
CA PHE A 90 4.16 -0.86 3.09
C PHE A 90 3.19 -1.97 2.69
N LEU A 91 3.24 -3.11 3.37
CA LEU A 91 2.34 -4.24 3.16
C LEU A 91 1.07 -4.13 4.00
N THR A 92 1.17 -3.48 5.16
CA THR A 92 0.04 -3.23 6.05
C THR A 92 -0.64 -1.94 5.59
N PRO A 93 -1.92 -1.96 5.21
CA PRO A 93 -2.65 -0.73 4.94
C PRO A 93 -2.57 0.16 6.17
N ALA A 94 -2.16 1.40 6.00
CA ALA A 94 -2.27 2.38 7.07
C ALA A 94 -3.75 2.45 7.47
N SER A 95 -4.03 2.24 8.76
CA SER A 95 -5.39 2.40 9.27
C SER A 95 -5.86 3.81 8.96
N THR A 96 -6.92 3.91 8.19
CA THR A 96 -7.50 5.20 7.80
C THR A 96 -8.20 5.87 8.96
N VAL A 97 -8.58 5.09 9.97
CA VAL A 97 -9.28 5.57 11.18
C VAL A 97 -8.35 5.94 12.34
N GLU A 98 -7.09 5.47 12.35
CA GLU A 98 -6.14 5.78 13.44
C GLU A 98 -5.86 7.28 13.63
N LYS A 99 -6.01 8.06 12.58
CA LYS A 99 -5.80 9.51 12.59
C LYS A 99 -7.09 10.31 12.81
N ILE A 100 -8.23 9.62 12.99
CA ILE A 100 -9.54 10.22 13.19
C ILE A 100 -9.92 10.05 14.65
N THR A 101 -10.45 11.10 15.26
CA THR A 101 -10.89 11.11 16.65
C THR A 101 -12.39 11.42 16.74
N GLU A 102 -13.09 10.85 17.74
CA GLU A 102 -14.47 11.20 18.00
C GLU A 102 -14.60 12.71 18.31
N GLY A 103 -15.47 13.37 17.58
CA GLY A 103 -15.67 14.83 17.63
C GLY A 103 -14.97 15.60 16.50
N ASP A 104 -14.11 14.96 15.72
CA ASP A 104 -13.51 15.60 14.53
C ASP A 104 -14.59 15.93 13.50
N ILE A 105 -14.34 17.02 12.77
CA ILE A 105 -15.16 17.41 11.61
C ILE A 105 -14.48 16.90 10.35
N VAL A 106 -15.23 16.15 9.57
CA VAL A 106 -14.80 15.51 8.34
C VAL A 106 -15.64 15.96 7.15
N GLU A 107 -15.01 15.93 5.98
CA GLU A 107 -15.67 16.08 4.70
C GLU A 107 -15.77 14.73 4.01
N MET A 108 -16.90 14.40 3.48
CA MET A 108 -17.12 13.19 2.70
C MET A 108 -16.46 13.36 1.32
N VAL A 109 -15.46 12.53 1.01
CA VAL A 109 -14.70 12.62 -0.26
C VAL A 109 -15.19 11.67 -1.33
N SER A 110 -16.03 10.70 -0.96
CA SER A 110 -16.63 9.73 -1.88
C SER A 110 -18.02 9.29 -1.42
N GLY A 111 -18.71 8.54 -2.28
CA GLY A 111 -20.04 8.02 -2.01
C GLY A 111 -21.17 9.04 -2.24
N PRO A 112 -22.41 8.70 -1.80
CA PRO A 112 -23.59 9.50 -2.07
C PRO A 112 -23.61 10.86 -1.35
N PHE A 113 -22.79 11.01 -0.31
CA PHE A 113 -22.70 12.25 0.50
C PHE A 113 -21.43 13.06 0.20
N ARG A 114 -20.81 12.84 -0.93
CA ARG A 114 -19.58 13.54 -1.33
C ARG A 114 -19.76 15.06 -1.28
N GLY A 115 -18.86 15.74 -0.58
CA GLY A 115 -18.86 17.18 -0.38
C GLY A 115 -19.59 17.64 0.88
N GLU A 116 -20.31 16.74 1.56
CA GLU A 116 -21.00 17.06 2.80
C GLU A 116 -20.03 17.04 3.99
N MET A 117 -20.31 17.93 4.95
CA MET A 117 -19.57 18.01 6.20
C MET A 117 -20.30 17.23 7.28
N ALA A 118 -19.53 16.51 8.10
CA ALA A 118 -20.06 15.69 9.16
C ALA A 118 -19.19 15.70 10.41
N LYS A 119 -19.78 15.38 11.55
CA LYS A 119 -19.07 15.19 12.82
C LYS A 119 -18.94 13.71 13.11
N VAL A 120 -17.72 13.27 13.48
CA VAL A 120 -17.44 11.89 13.89
C VAL A 120 -18.03 11.64 15.29
N THR A 121 -18.89 10.65 15.39
CA THR A 121 -19.55 10.28 16.67
C THR A 121 -19.03 8.96 17.25
N HIS A 122 -18.58 8.04 16.39
CA HIS A 122 -18.03 6.77 16.83
C HIS A 122 -17.00 6.22 15.83
N ILE A 123 -16.02 5.44 16.32
CA ILE A 123 -14.95 4.83 15.52
C ILE A 123 -14.87 3.36 15.83
N ASP A 124 -14.96 2.51 14.80
CA ASP A 124 -14.67 1.08 14.87
C ASP A 124 -13.36 0.78 14.12
N SER A 125 -12.27 0.76 14.86
CA SER A 125 -10.93 0.50 14.29
C SER A 125 -10.78 -0.90 13.73
N THR A 126 -11.54 -1.87 14.21
CA THR A 126 -11.47 -3.26 13.73
C THR A 126 -12.04 -3.40 12.31
N LYS A 127 -13.10 -2.65 12.03
CA LYS A 127 -13.77 -2.66 10.72
C LYS A 127 -13.30 -1.54 9.79
N GLU A 128 -12.42 -0.66 10.26
CA GLU A 128 -12.03 0.56 9.54
C GLU A 128 -13.25 1.46 9.18
N GLU A 129 -14.24 1.51 10.08
CA GLU A 129 -15.49 2.25 9.90
C GLU A 129 -15.62 3.36 10.93
N ILE A 130 -16.25 4.44 10.51
CA ILE A 130 -16.64 5.55 11.39
C ILE A 130 -18.12 5.83 11.25
N THR A 131 -18.73 6.25 12.35
CA THR A 131 -20.11 6.78 12.34
C THR A 131 -20.03 8.29 12.42
N VAL A 132 -20.73 8.94 11.50
CA VAL A 132 -20.76 10.40 11.36
C VAL A 132 -22.19 10.92 11.34
N GLU A 133 -22.37 12.16 11.77
CA GLU A 133 -23.63 12.90 11.68
C GLU A 133 -23.44 14.12 10.76
N LEU A 134 -24.26 14.23 9.70
CA LEU A 134 -24.19 15.31 8.75
C LEU A 134 -24.71 16.62 9.39
N PHE A 135 -24.05 17.75 9.11
CA PHE A 135 -24.44 19.06 9.65
C PHE A 135 -25.75 19.60 9.06
N ASP A 136 -26.00 19.36 7.78
CA ASP A 136 -27.16 19.89 7.08
C ASP A 136 -28.45 19.06 7.30
N SER A 137 -28.40 18.05 8.17
CA SER A 137 -29.55 17.22 8.48
C SER A 137 -30.39 17.84 9.59
N VAL A 138 -31.66 18.07 9.31
CA VAL A 138 -32.66 18.58 10.30
C VAL A 138 -32.84 17.60 11.46
N VAL A 139 -32.64 16.32 11.21
CA VAL A 139 -32.62 15.25 12.21
C VAL A 139 -31.26 14.56 12.13
N PRO A 140 -30.51 14.46 13.25
CA PRO A 140 -29.22 13.78 13.23
C PRO A 140 -29.45 12.29 12.96
N ILE A 141 -29.07 11.88 11.74
CA ILE A 141 -29.09 10.47 11.34
C ILE A 141 -27.65 9.98 11.34
N PRO A 142 -27.27 9.01 12.17
CA PRO A 142 -25.94 8.45 12.14
C PRO A 142 -25.73 7.64 10.85
N ILE A 143 -24.65 7.93 10.15
CA ILE A 143 -24.26 7.24 8.92
C ILE A 143 -22.92 6.56 9.17
N THR A 144 -22.84 5.26 8.88
CA THR A 144 -21.58 4.52 8.97
C THR A 144 -20.90 4.49 7.60
N VAL A 145 -19.67 4.95 7.56
CA VAL A 145 -18.82 5.00 6.36
C VAL A 145 -17.42 4.48 6.67
N ARG A 146 -16.67 4.11 5.64
CA ARG A 146 -15.28 3.72 5.81
C ARG A 146 -14.39 4.94 6.05
N GLY A 147 -13.30 4.76 6.79
CA GLY A 147 -12.36 5.82 7.08
C GLY A 147 -11.70 6.44 5.84
N ASP A 148 -11.56 5.66 4.75
CA ASP A 148 -11.02 6.13 3.47
C ASP A 148 -11.99 7.01 2.66
N GLN A 149 -13.26 7.08 3.07
CA GLN A 149 -14.30 7.89 2.43
C GLN A 149 -14.41 9.31 2.98
N VAL A 150 -13.60 9.65 3.99
CA VAL A 150 -13.63 10.95 4.64
C VAL A 150 -12.25 11.59 4.70
N ARG A 151 -12.23 12.91 4.81
CA ARG A 151 -11.05 13.71 5.07
C ARG A 151 -11.28 14.60 6.29
N VAL A 152 -10.38 14.58 7.25
CA VAL A 152 -10.45 15.46 8.43
C VAL A 152 -10.22 16.90 8.00
N VAL A 153 -11.17 17.77 8.30
CA VAL A 153 -11.11 19.20 7.99
C VAL A 153 -10.76 20.00 9.23
N ARG A 154 -11.29 19.61 10.39
CA ARG A 154 -11.03 20.25 11.67
C ARG A 154 -10.95 19.21 12.78
N ARG A 155 -9.92 19.33 13.63
CA ARG A 155 -9.77 18.48 14.81
C ARG A 155 -10.51 19.04 16.00
N LYS A 156 -10.98 18.17 16.88
CA LYS A 156 -11.66 18.56 18.13
C LYS A 156 -10.78 19.45 19.04
N GLU A 157 -9.46 19.29 18.98
CA GLU A 157 -8.52 20.04 19.82
C GLU A 157 -8.27 21.49 19.35
N GLU A 158 -8.83 21.89 18.21
CA GLU A 158 -8.68 23.25 17.64
C GLU A 158 -9.85 24.19 17.99
N GLU A 159 -10.70 23.83 18.97
CA GLU A 159 -11.77 24.68 19.50
C GLU A 159 -11.26 25.68 20.55
#